data_ffc69369620e7d02b740c97ccfe28a73
#
_entry.id   ffc69369620e7d02b740c97ccfe28a73
#
_cell.length_a   1.000
_cell.length_b   1.000
_cell.length_c   1.000
_cell.angle_alpha   90.00
_cell.angle_beta   90.00
_cell.angle_gamma   90.00
#
_symmetry.space_group_name_H-M   'P 1'
#
loop_
_entity.id
_entity.type
_entity.pdbx_description
1 polymer ?
#
loop_
_entity_poly.entity_id
_entity_poly.type
_entity_poly.pdbx_seq_one_letter_code
_entity_poly.pdbx_strand_id
1 'polypeptide(L)'
;MASYYFIYSLRYKMADSKQSSENEAENLKPFLAPCNKLAFSAPLRWLYLGWEDYKRTKLASNIYGSAVVLISYFVFLVSWQYESIILAIAMLSAFIFIAPVLCIGLYSVSRQLQCHNKTTLYKSIGHGFKPYGDLSIFIIVITVISLLWARAASMIHVFFPISTQSEISGMLLFFTIGTAVGSIFASLIFSVSVFSLPMVMDKKVDMITSCVSSINAVLRNKRAMMMWSGLLVLFTGLSILTAFLGFLLVMPILGYATWHGYQETLIVDEWEDRIEEFS
;
A
#
# COMPACT_ATOMS: atom_id res chain seq x y z
N MET A 1 8.75 51.40 25.52
CA MET A 1 9.61 50.19 25.47
C MET A 1 9.08 49.03 26.33
N ALA A 2 8.69 49.26 27.58
CA ALA A 2 8.21 48.17 28.48
C ALA A 2 7.00 47.37 27.95
N SER A 3 6.06 48.02 27.24
CA SER A 3 4.86 47.34 26.68
C SER A 3 5.17 46.37 25.56
N TYR A 4 6.23 46.60 24.78
CA TYR A 4 6.65 45.73 23.69
C TYR A 4 7.29 44.43 24.19
N TYR A 5 8.10 44.51 25.24
CA TYR A 5 8.71 43.36 25.92
C TYR A 5 7.67 42.47 26.60
N PHE A 6 6.62 43.06 27.15
CA PHE A 6 5.54 42.33 27.82
C PHE A 6 4.70 41.50 26.80
N ILE A 7 4.36 42.08 25.64
CA ILE A 7 3.63 41.40 24.59
C ILE A 7 4.48 40.25 23.97
N TYR A 8 5.79 40.50 23.83
CA TYR A 8 6.70 39.47 23.30
C TYR A 8 6.85 38.30 24.28
N SER A 9 6.96 38.55 25.58
CA SER A 9 7.04 37.52 26.62
C SER A 9 5.73 36.70 26.74
N LEU A 10 4.59 37.33 26.57
CA LEU A 10 3.28 36.63 26.52
C LEU A 10 3.16 35.74 25.29
N ARG A 11 3.55 36.19 24.11
CA ARG A 11 3.58 35.39 22.90
C ARG A 11 4.53 34.20 23.02
N TYR A 12 5.71 34.39 23.57
CA TYR A 12 6.67 33.32 23.80
C TYR A 12 6.13 32.27 24.78
N LYS A 13 5.54 32.70 25.92
CA LYS A 13 4.89 31.78 26.87
C LYS A 13 3.70 31.02 26.27
N MET A 14 2.88 31.67 25.43
CA MET A 14 1.78 30.99 24.74
C MET A 14 2.28 29.99 23.70
N ALA A 15 3.35 30.29 22.97
CA ALA A 15 3.96 29.35 22.03
C ALA A 15 4.57 28.14 22.75
N ASP A 16 5.26 28.38 23.86
CA ASP A 16 5.91 27.35 24.69
C ASP A 16 4.87 26.42 25.36
N SER A 17 3.78 27.03 25.91
CA SER A 17 2.67 26.25 26.49
C SER A 17 1.90 25.43 25.42
N LYS A 18 1.76 25.95 24.20
CA LYS A 18 1.13 25.24 23.10
C LYS A 18 2.00 24.07 22.62
N GLN A 19 3.31 24.31 22.51
CA GLN A 19 4.27 23.27 22.14
C GLN A 19 4.41 22.19 23.21
N SER A 20 4.34 22.55 24.50
CA SER A 20 4.31 21.63 25.63
C SER A 20 3.05 20.78 25.65
N SER A 21 1.88 21.37 25.40
CA SER A 21 0.61 20.61 25.32
C SER A 21 0.51 19.73 24.08
N GLU A 22 1.08 20.13 22.95
CA GLU A 22 1.19 19.30 21.75
C GLU A 22 2.13 18.10 21.98
N ASN A 23 3.26 18.31 22.64
CA ASN A 23 4.19 17.23 23.01
C ASN A 23 3.61 16.28 24.06
N GLU A 24 2.82 16.76 25.02
CA GLU A 24 2.11 15.90 25.96
C GLU A 24 1.00 15.10 25.29
N ALA A 25 0.25 15.69 24.37
CA ALA A 25 -0.77 15.00 23.59
C ALA A 25 -0.17 13.95 22.64
N GLU A 26 1.03 14.21 22.08
CA GLU A 26 1.76 13.26 21.23
C GLU A 26 2.32 12.09 22.05
N ASN A 27 2.75 12.31 23.29
CA ASN A 27 3.19 11.25 24.21
C ASN A 27 2.04 10.37 24.73
N LEU A 28 0.79 10.83 24.64
CA LEU A 28 -0.40 10.05 25.03
C LEU A 28 -0.93 9.16 23.90
N LYS A 29 -0.51 9.38 22.65
CA LYS A 29 -0.94 8.53 21.52
C LYS A 29 -0.28 7.16 21.60
N PRO A 30 -1.05 6.08 21.48
CA PRO A 30 -0.47 4.75 21.50
C PRO A 30 0.47 4.57 20.29
N PHE A 31 1.65 4.01 20.52
CA PHE A 31 2.61 3.67 19.46
C PHE A 31 2.06 2.66 18.44
N LEU A 32 0.94 2.03 18.74
CA LEU A 32 0.35 0.97 17.95
C LEU A 32 -1.16 1.13 17.91
N ALA A 33 -1.73 1.22 16.70
CA ALA A 33 -3.18 1.23 16.55
C ALA A 33 -3.79 -0.11 16.98
N PRO A 34 -4.80 -0.10 17.89
CA PRO A 34 -5.55 -1.30 18.20
C PRO A 34 -6.21 -1.88 16.95
N CYS A 35 -6.38 -3.21 16.92
CA CYS A 35 -7.02 -3.86 15.78
C CYS A 35 -8.16 -4.79 16.21
N ASN A 36 -9.21 -4.81 15.42
CA ASN A 36 -10.34 -5.72 15.57
C ASN A 36 -9.95 -7.15 15.17
N LYS A 37 -10.68 -8.13 15.72
CA LYS A 37 -10.63 -9.51 15.26
C LYS A 37 -11.56 -9.67 14.07
N LEU A 38 -11.01 -10.11 12.95
CA LEU A 38 -11.73 -10.29 11.70
C LEU A 38 -12.31 -11.69 11.55
N ALA A 39 -13.51 -11.79 11.00
CA ALA A 39 -14.04 -13.05 10.49
C ALA A 39 -13.23 -13.51 9.27
N PHE A 40 -13.12 -14.82 9.05
CA PHE A 40 -12.44 -15.37 7.88
C PHE A 40 -13.02 -14.82 6.55
N SER A 41 -14.33 -14.61 6.48
CA SER A 41 -15.03 -14.10 5.30
C SER A 41 -14.98 -12.57 5.12
N ALA A 42 -14.37 -11.81 6.03
CA ALA A 42 -14.28 -10.35 5.94
C ALA A 42 -13.73 -9.86 4.58
N PRO A 43 -12.66 -10.46 3.98
CA PRO A 43 -12.16 -10.05 2.68
C PRO A 43 -13.18 -10.12 1.54
N LEU A 44 -14.14 -11.03 1.58
CA LEU A 44 -15.21 -11.10 0.56
C LEU A 44 -16.15 -9.89 0.68
N ARG A 45 -16.43 -9.43 1.89
CA ARG A 45 -17.20 -8.21 2.13
C ARG A 45 -16.45 -6.99 1.60
N TRP A 46 -15.13 -6.91 1.82
CA TRP A 46 -14.31 -5.81 1.29
C TRP A 46 -14.36 -5.75 -0.24
N LEU A 47 -14.26 -6.91 -0.90
CA LEU A 47 -14.40 -6.99 -2.37
C LEU A 47 -15.79 -6.52 -2.83
N TYR A 48 -16.85 -6.90 -2.12
CA TYR A 48 -18.21 -6.46 -2.44
C TYR A 48 -18.33 -4.93 -2.32
N LEU A 49 -17.84 -4.34 -1.23
CA LEU A 49 -17.83 -2.90 -1.02
C LEU A 49 -16.95 -2.17 -2.05
N GLY A 50 -15.78 -2.72 -2.37
CA GLY A 50 -14.92 -2.19 -3.43
C GLY A 50 -15.57 -2.21 -4.81
N TRP A 51 -16.35 -3.24 -5.12
CA TRP A 51 -17.15 -3.30 -6.33
C TRP A 51 -18.26 -2.24 -6.35
N GLU A 52 -18.91 -1.98 -5.22
CA GLU A 52 -19.91 -0.91 -5.09
C GLU A 52 -19.28 0.47 -5.33
N ASP A 53 -18.10 0.74 -4.75
CA ASP A 53 -17.35 1.98 -4.97
C ASP A 53 -16.95 2.14 -6.44
N TYR A 54 -16.46 1.06 -7.08
CA TYR A 54 -16.16 1.07 -8.51
C TYR A 54 -17.36 1.46 -9.38
N LYS A 55 -18.55 0.90 -9.10
CA LYS A 55 -19.77 1.21 -9.85
C LYS A 55 -20.15 2.70 -9.77
N ARG A 56 -19.89 3.32 -8.61
CA ARG A 56 -20.18 4.74 -8.37
C ARG A 56 -19.12 5.69 -8.94
N THR A 57 -17.88 5.21 -9.14
CA THR A 57 -16.72 6.04 -9.53
C THR A 57 -16.03 5.56 -10.81
N LYS A 58 -16.78 5.04 -11.77
CA LYS A 58 -16.25 4.40 -12.99
C LYS A 58 -15.19 5.23 -13.72
N LEU A 59 -15.40 6.55 -13.86
CA LEU A 59 -14.44 7.41 -14.57
C LEU A 59 -13.10 7.49 -13.83
N ALA A 60 -13.13 7.77 -12.53
CA ALA A 60 -11.93 7.83 -11.71
C ALA A 60 -11.22 6.48 -11.68
N SER A 61 -11.97 5.41 -11.43
CA SER A 61 -11.48 4.03 -11.39
C SER A 61 -10.78 3.63 -12.69
N ASN A 62 -11.40 3.90 -13.83
CA ASN A 62 -10.84 3.53 -15.13
C ASN A 62 -9.56 4.33 -15.46
N ILE A 63 -9.42 5.58 -15.00
CA ILE A 63 -8.18 6.35 -15.17
C ILE A 63 -7.04 5.70 -14.38
N TYR A 64 -7.26 5.35 -13.10
CA TYR A 64 -6.26 4.63 -12.31
C TYR A 64 -5.95 3.24 -12.88
N GLY A 65 -6.97 2.48 -13.26
CA GLY A 65 -6.81 1.18 -13.90
C GLY A 65 -6.03 1.26 -15.22
N SER A 66 -6.32 2.26 -16.07
CA SER A 66 -5.59 2.50 -17.32
C SER A 66 -4.12 2.83 -17.08
N ALA A 67 -3.81 3.63 -16.06
CA ALA A 67 -2.42 3.92 -15.70
C ALA A 67 -1.65 2.63 -15.36
N VAL A 68 -2.26 1.72 -14.60
CA VAL A 68 -1.65 0.42 -14.25
C VAL A 68 -1.49 -0.45 -15.49
N VAL A 69 -2.48 -0.51 -16.39
CA VAL A 69 -2.39 -1.24 -17.66
C VAL A 69 -1.23 -0.70 -18.51
N LEU A 70 -1.11 0.62 -18.65
CA LEU A 70 -0.02 1.24 -19.41
C LEU A 70 1.37 0.92 -18.82
N ILE A 71 1.51 0.99 -17.50
CA ILE A 71 2.76 0.60 -16.81
C ILE A 71 3.05 -0.89 -17.07
N SER A 72 2.05 -1.76 -16.99
CA SER A 72 2.21 -3.19 -17.25
C SER A 72 2.67 -3.49 -18.67
N TYR A 73 2.09 -2.82 -19.66
CA TYR A 73 2.53 -2.95 -21.06
C TYR A 73 3.94 -2.38 -21.26
N PHE A 74 4.30 -1.28 -20.61
CA PHE A 74 5.65 -0.74 -20.66
C PHE A 74 6.67 -1.77 -20.13
N VAL A 75 6.39 -2.34 -18.96
CA VAL A 75 7.23 -3.41 -18.35
C VAL A 75 7.36 -4.60 -19.30
N PHE A 76 6.25 -5.04 -19.89
CA PHE A 76 6.23 -6.16 -20.82
C PHE A 76 7.07 -5.86 -22.08
N LEU A 77 6.87 -4.69 -22.71
CA LEU A 77 7.59 -4.31 -23.95
C LEU A 77 9.09 -4.18 -23.71
N VAL A 78 9.51 -3.59 -22.60
CA VAL A 78 10.94 -3.50 -22.24
C VAL A 78 11.52 -4.90 -22.05
N SER A 79 10.82 -5.78 -21.31
CA SER A 79 11.28 -7.16 -21.10
C SER A 79 11.38 -7.94 -22.41
N TRP A 80 10.44 -7.75 -23.31
CA TRP A 80 10.40 -8.36 -24.64
C TRP A 80 11.57 -7.90 -25.52
N GLN A 81 11.83 -6.58 -25.52
CA GLN A 81 12.92 -6.00 -26.33
C GLN A 81 14.32 -6.54 -25.97
N TYR A 82 14.53 -6.86 -24.69
CA TYR A 82 15.82 -7.37 -24.22
C TYR A 82 15.88 -8.90 -24.19
N GLU A 83 14.82 -9.60 -24.58
CA GLU A 83 14.73 -11.07 -24.63
C GLU A 83 15.23 -11.77 -23.35
N SER A 84 15.12 -11.09 -22.19
CA SER A 84 15.66 -11.57 -20.93
C SER A 84 14.55 -11.92 -19.94
N ILE A 85 14.39 -13.22 -19.68
CA ILE A 85 13.44 -13.71 -18.67
C ILE A 85 13.80 -13.22 -17.26
N ILE A 86 15.08 -13.03 -16.97
CA ILE A 86 15.56 -12.51 -15.67
C ILE A 86 15.10 -11.07 -15.51
N LEU A 87 15.25 -10.25 -16.55
CA LEU A 87 14.77 -8.87 -16.56
C LEU A 87 13.25 -8.83 -16.38
N ALA A 88 12.50 -9.70 -17.06
CA ALA A 88 11.05 -9.81 -16.92
C ALA A 88 10.64 -10.11 -15.47
N ILE A 89 11.28 -11.08 -14.83
CA ILE A 89 11.02 -11.45 -13.42
C ILE A 89 11.37 -10.27 -12.50
N ALA A 90 12.50 -9.60 -12.70
CA ALA A 90 12.92 -8.46 -11.91
C ALA A 90 11.93 -7.28 -12.03
N MET A 91 11.53 -6.93 -13.26
CA MET A 91 10.58 -5.84 -13.49
C MET A 91 9.17 -6.15 -12.98
N LEU A 92 8.69 -7.41 -13.13
CA LEU A 92 7.43 -7.85 -12.57
C LEU A 92 7.44 -7.74 -11.04
N SER A 93 8.52 -8.14 -10.41
CA SER A 93 8.68 -8.03 -8.96
C SER A 93 8.70 -6.57 -8.50
N ALA A 94 9.43 -5.71 -9.20
CA ALA A 94 9.44 -4.28 -8.92
C ALA A 94 8.03 -3.67 -9.05
N PHE A 95 7.27 -4.08 -10.07
CA PHE A 95 5.89 -3.65 -10.25
C PHE A 95 5.00 -4.07 -9.07
N ILE A 96 5.10 -5.34 -8.63
CA ILE A 96 4.34 -5.83 -7.46
C ILE A 96 4.69 -5.04 -6.21
N PHE A 97 5.96 -4.66 -6.02
CA PHE A 97 6.40 -3.90 -4.85
C PHE A 97 5.92 -2.45 -4.86
N ILE A 98 5.77 -1.83 -6.03
CA ILE A 98 5.26 -0.47 -6.20
C ILE A 98 3.73 -0.42 -6.20
N ALA A 99 3.06 -1.52 -6.50
CA ALA A 99 1.60 -1.59 -6.61
C ALA A 99 0.83 -0.95 -5.44
N PRO A 100 1.21 -1.14 -4.16
CA PRO A 100 0.53 -0.49 -3.04
C PRO A 100 0.55 1.04 -3.12
N VAL A 101 1.64 1.64 -3.60
CA VAL A 101 1.76 3.11 -3.76
C VAL A 101 0.79 3.62 -4.84
N LEU A 102 0.59 2.84 -5.90
CA LEU A 102 -0.37 3.19 -6.96
C LEU A 102 -1.83 3.20 -6.46
N CYS A 103 -2.12 2.47 -5.37
CA CYS A 103 -3.45 2.43 -4.76
C CYS A 103 -3.80 3.67 -3.93
N ILE A 104 -2.84 4.52 -3.55
CA ILE A 104 -3.08 5.64 -2.62
C ILE A 104 -4.18 6.58 -3.12
N GLY A 105 -4.18 6.91 -4.41
CA GLY A 105 -5.22 7.73 -5.01
C GLY A 105 -6.61 7.09 -4.94
N LEU A 106 -6.69 5.76 -5.04
CA LEU A 106 -7.93 5.00 -4.92
C LEU A 106 -8.50 5.05 -3.49
N TYR A 107 -7.63 4.99 -2.46
CA TYR A 107 -8.07 5.16 -1.06
C TYR A 107 -8.74 6.52 -0.85
N SER A 108 -8.16 7.58 -1.43
CA SER A 108 -8.75 8.91 -1.38
C SER A 108 -10.09 8.99 -2.12
N VAL A 109 -10.24 8.30 -3.25
CA VAL A 109 -11.54 8.22 -3.97
C VAL A 109 -12.60 7.57 -3.09
N SER A 110 -12.32 6.42 -2.47
CA SER A 110 -13.26 5.72 -1.60
C SER A 110 -13.64 6.57 -0.38
N ARG A 111 -12.68 7.25 0.24
CA ARG A 111 -12.94 8.18 1.33
C ARG A 111 -13.83 9.36 0.92
N GLN A 112 -13.54 10.01 -0.21
CA GLN A 112 -14.38 11.09 -0.73
C GLN A 112 -15.83 10.63 -0.97
N LEU A 113 -16.00 9.41 -1.49
CA LEU A 113 -17.30 8.83 -1.73
C LEU A 113 -18.11 8.63 -0.44
N GLN A 114 -17.43 8.21 0.64
CA GLN A 114 -18.06 8.04 1.95
C GLN A 114 -18.46 9.38 2.59
N CYS A 115 -17.62 10.41 2.47
CA CYS A 115 -17.87 11.70 3.12
C CYS A 115 -18.82 12.61 2.32
N HIS A 116 -18.71 12.65 0.99
CA HIS A 116 -19.37 13.67 0.16
C HIS A 116 -20.27 13.12 -0.95
N ASN A 117 -20.37 11.81 -1.13
CA ASN A 117 -21.06 11.16 -2.26
C ASN A 117 -20.61 11.60 -3.66
N LYS A 118 -19.56 12.42 -3.76
CA LYS A 118 -18.97 12.92 -5.01
C LYS A 118 -17.46 12.79 -4.95
N THR A 119 -16.86 12.37 -6.04
CA THR A 119 -15.42 12.20 -6.15
C THR A 119 -14.86 13.14 -7.20
N THR A 120 -13.71 13.74 -6.90
CA THR A 120 -12.98 14.61 -7.82
C THR A 120 -11.56 14.08 -7.97
N LEU A 121 -11.17 13.72 -9.21
CA LEU A 121 -9.84 13.17 -9.50
C LEU A 121 -8.69 14.05 -9.03
N TYR A 122 -8.78 15.36 -9.26
CA TYR A 122 -7.76 16.31 -8.82
C TYR A 122 -7.55 16.27 -7.31
N LYS A 123 -8.64 16.26 -6.54
CA LYS A 123 -8.59 16.12 -5.08
C LYS A 123 -8.05 14.74 -4.67
N SER A 124 -8.42 13.68 -5.37
CA SER A 124 -7.93 12.32 -5.09
C SER A 124 -6.40 12.24 -5.19
N ILE A 125 -5.82 12.78 -6.25
CA ILE A 125 -4.37 12.82 -6.43
C ILE A 125 -3.72 13.71 -5.34
N GLY A 126 -4.25 14.93 -5.14
CA GLY A 126 -3.72 15.86 -4.14
C GLY A 126 -3.75 15.29 -2.71
N HIS A 127 -4.87 14.69 -2.31
CA HIS A 127 -5.03 14.09 -0.99
C HIS A 127 -4.15 12.84 -0.81
N GLY A 128 -4.07 11.99 -1.84
CA GLY A 128 -3.24 10.78 -1.80
C GLY A 128 -1.76 11.09 -1.58
N PHE A 129 -1.26 12.18 -2.17
CA PHE A 129 0.15 12.58 -2.06
C PHE A 129 0.41 13.65 -0.98
N LYS A 130 -0.60 14.10 -0.22
CA LYS A 130 -0.41 15.07 0.87
C LYS A 130 0.65 14.63 1.90
N PRO A 131 0.74 13.34 2.31
CA PRO A 131 1.76 12.86 3.23
C PRO A 131 3.09 12.51 2.53
N TYR A 132 3.60 13.37 1.63
CA TYR A 132 4.80 13.08 0.83
C TYR A 132 6.03 12.72 1.66
N GLY A 133 6.20 13.29 2.86
CA GLY A 133 7.29 12.96 3.77
C GLY A 133 7.20 11.50 4.26
N ASP A 134 6.03 11.11 4.74
CA ASP A 134 5.76 9.74 5.19
C ASP A 134 5.88 8.73 4.03
N LEU A 135 5.36 9.11 2.84
CA LEU A 135 5.48 8.28 1.64
C LEU A 135 6.93 8.08 1.21
N SER A 136 7.79 9.08 1.38
CA SER A 136 9.22 8.96 1.09
C SER A 136 9.89 7.93 2.01
N ILE A 137 9.55 7.92 3.29
CA ILE A 137 10.01 6.89 4.24
C ILE A 137 9.53 5.50 3.80
N PHE A 138 8.26 5.38 3.40
CA PHE A 138 7.72 4.11 2.89
C PHE A 138 8.48 3.62 1.66
N ILE A 139 8.75 4.50 0.69
CA ILE A 139 9.51 4.16 -0.52
C ILE A 139 10.92 3.66 -0.15
N ILE A 140 11.58 4.27 0.82
CA ILE A 140 12.89 3.81 1.32
C ILE A 140 12.77 2.40 1.90
N VAL A 141 11.77 2.13 2.76
CA VAL A 141 11.54 0.80 3.35
C VAL A 141 11.32 -0.26 2.26
N ILE A 142 10.44 0.01 1.30
CA ILE A 142 10.18 -0.90 0.18
C ILE A 142 11.43 -1.10 -0.67
N THR A 143 12.20 -0.04 -0.92
CA THR A 143 13.47 -0.13 -1.69
C THR A 143 14.46 -1.03 -0.99
N VAL A 144 14.66 -0.91 0.32
CA VAL A 144 15.55 -1.78 1.09
C VAL A 144 15.12 -3.24 0.99
N ILE A 145 13.82 -3.51 1.20
CA ILE A 145 13.28 -4.88 1.08
C ILE A 145 13.49 -5.42 -0.34
N SER A 146 13.26 -4.59 -1.37
CA SER A 146 13.45 -4.96 -2.78
C SER A 146 14.91 -5.26 -3.12
N LEU A 147 15.87 -4.49 -2.57
CA LEU A 147 17.29 -4.74 -2.76
C LEU A 147 17.73 -6.06 -2.09
N LEU A 148 17.22 -6.35 -0.89
CA LEU A 148 17.47 -7.63 -0.21
C LEU A 148 16.88 -8.79 -1.02
N TRP A 149 15.66 -8.64 -1.56
CA TRP A 149 15.07 -9.63 -2.46
C TRP A 149 15.90 -9.83 -3.73
N ALA A 150 16.32 -8.73 -4.39
CA ALA A 150 17.15 -8.81 -5.60
C ALA A 150 18.48 -9.53 -5.33
N ARG A 151 19.07 -9.30 -4.16
CA ARG A 151 20.28 -10.01 -3.73
C ARG A 151 20.03 -11.50 -3.55
N ALA A 152 18.94 -11.86 -2.87
CA ALA A 152 18.53 -13.26 -2.68
C ALA A 152 18.24 -13.95 -4.04
N ALA A 153 17.53 -13.27 -4.94
CA ALA A 153 17.22 -13.78 -6.29
C ALA A 153 18.50 -14.01 -7.11
N SER A 154 19.48 -13.09 -7.03
CA SER A 154 20.78 -13.24 -7.68
C SER A 154 21.54 -14.45 -7.14
N MET A 155 21.51 -14.71 -5.83
CA MET A 155 22.14 -15.90 -5.25
C MET A 155 21.46 -17.18 -5.73
N ILE A 156 20.12 -17.22 -5.78
CA ILE A 156 19.36 -18.37 -6.31
C ILE A 156 19.79 -18.65 -7.76
N HIS A 157 19.92 -17.60 -8.58
CA HIS A 157 20.36 -17.77 -9.98
C HIS A 157 21.79 -18.31 -10.10
N VAL A 158 22.70 -17.93 -9.19
CA VAL A 158 24.08 -18.46 -9.19
C VAL A 158 24.11 -19.94 -8.80
N PHE A 159 23.34 -20.35 -7.80
CA PHE A 159 23.32 -21.74 -7.33
C PHE A 159 22.46 -22.66 -8.23
N PHE A 160 21.46 -22.12 -8.88
CA PHE A 160 20.51 -22.85 -9.75
C PHE A 160 20.39 -22.14 -11.11
N PRO A 161 21.46 -22.13 -11.95
CA PRO A 161 21.46 -21.40 -13.21
C PRO A 161 20.44 -22.01 -14.19
N ILE A 162 19.62 -21.15 -14.81
CA ILE A 162 18.77 -21.52 -15.92
C ILE A 162 19.62 -21.45 -17.19
N SER A 163 19.98 -22.60 -17.74
CA SER A 163 20.61 -22.71 -19.06
C SER A 163 19.60 -23.25 -20.09
N THR A 164 19.84 -22.96 -21.35
CA THR A 164 19.03 -23.51 -22.47
C THR A 164 19.10 -25.04 -22.58
N GLN A 165 20.06 -25.67 -21.89
CA GLN A 165 20.24 -27.11 -21.79
C GLN A 165 19.81 -27.69 -20.44
N SER A 166 19.20 -26.85 -19.54
CA SER A 166 18.73 -27.32 -18.24
C SER A 166 17.59 -28.33 -18.42
N GLU A 167 17.72 -29.47 -17.77
CA GLU A 167 16.62 -30.43 -17.67
C GLU A 167 15.40 -29.77 -16.99
N ILE A 168 14.18 -30.23 -17.28
CA ILE A 168 12.93 -29.77 -16.68
C ILE A 168 13.03 -29.77 -15.15
N SER A 169 13.73 -30.73 -14.56
CA SER A 169 13.99 -30.85 -13.12
C SER A 169 14.73 -29.62 -12.55
N GLY A 170 15.75 -29.12 -13.24
CA GLY A 170 16.51 -27.94 -12.83
C GLY A 170 15.67 -26.65 -12.88
N MET A 171 14.85 -26.51 -13.92
CA MET A 171 13.92 -25.40 -14.02
C MET A 171 12.86 -25.43 -12.91
N LEU A 172 12.26 -26.58 -12.63
CA LEU A 172 11.30 -26.76 -11.55
C LEU A 172 11.90 -26.41 -10.19
N LEU A 173 13.14 -26.87 -9.93
CA LEU A 173 13.85 -26.56 -8.67
C LEU A 173 14.09 -25.05 -8.52
N PHE A 174 14.57 -24.38 -9.57
CA PHE A 174 14.77 -22.94 -9.58
C PHE A 174 13.48 -22.17 -9.26
N PHE A 175 12.40 -22.48 -9.97
CA PHE A 175 11.11 -21.83 -9.75
C PHE A 175 10.52 -22.15 -8.38
N THR A 176 10.68 -23.36 -7.87
CA THR A 176 10.19 -23.74 -6.52
C THR A 176 10.91 -22.94 -5.44
N ILE A 177 12.24 -22.92 -5.47
CA ILE A 177 13.04 -22.18 -4.48
C ILE A 177 12.80 -20.67 -4.64
N GLY A 178 12.79 -20.17 -5.87
CA GLY A 178 12.55 -18.76 -6.17
C GLY A 178 11.17 -18.31 -5.69
N THR A 179 10.12 -19.11 -5.91
CA THR A 179 8.78 -18.83 -5.43
C THR A 179 8.70 -18.87 -3.90
N ALA A 180 9.34 -19.83 -3.25
CA ALA A 180 9.36 -19.92 -1.78
C ALA A 180 10.02 -18.68 -1.16
N VAL A 181 11.21 -18.31 -1.62
CA VAL A 181 11.93 -17.11 -1.15
C VAL A 181 11.16 -15.84 -1.51
N GLY A 182 10.67 -15.72 -2.74
CA GLY A 182 9.85 -14.60 -3.19
C GLY A 182 8.58 -14.40 -2.35
N SER A 183 7.93 -15.50 -1.95
CA SER A 183 6.75 -15.45 -1.08
C SER A 183 7.04 -14.88 0.30
N ILE A 184 8.25 -15.11 0.86
CA ILE A 184 8.65 -14.50 2.14
C ILE A 184 8.74 -12.98 1.99
N PHE A 185 9.43 -12.48 0.96
CA PHE A 185 9.55 -11.05 0.71
C PHE A 185 8.20 -10.41 0.36
N ALA A 186 7.37 -11.08 -0.44
CA ALA A 186 6.02 -10.61 -0.78
C ALA A 186 5.13 -10.53 0.48
N SER A 187 5.22 -11.50 1.39
CA SER A 187 4.48 -11.49 2.66
C SER A 187 4.95 -10.37 3.58
N LEU A 188 6.24 -10.06 3.59
CA LEU A 188 6.79 -8.95 4.35
C LEU A 188 6.27 -7.61 3.81
N ILE A 189 6.36 -7.38 2.51
CA ILE A 189 5.86 -6.16 1.86
C ILE A 189 4.35 -6.03 2.06
N PHE A 190 3.59 -7.11 1.86
CA PHE A 190 2.16 -7.14 2.11
C PHE A 190 1.84 -6.71 3.55
N SER A 191 2.52 -7.29 4.55
CA SER A 191 2.28 -6.99 5.96
C SER A 191 2.61 -5.55 6.32
N VAL A 192 3.66 -4.98 5.71
CA VAL A 192 4.05 -3.58 5.91
C VAL A 192 3.06 -2.63 5.25
N SER A 193 2.56 -2.94 4.04
CA SER A 193 1.87 -1.99 3.18
C SER A 193 0.34 -2.01 3.26
N VAL A 194 -0.27 -3.17 3.57
CA VAL A 194 -1.72 -3.38 3.37
C VAL A 194 -2.59 -2.37 4.11
N PHE A 195 -2.24 -1.99 5.34
CA PHE A 195 -3.00 -1.02 6.13
C PHE A 195 -2.22 0.26 6.45
N SER A 196 -0.90 0.28 6.28
CA SER A 196 -0.10 1.47 6.57
C SER A 196 -0.38 2.62 5.62
N LEU A 197 -0.45 2.34 4.32
CA LEU A 197 -0.71 3.38 3.31
C LEU A 197 -2.10 4.03 3.45
N PRO A 198 -3.21 3.27 3.59
CA PRO A 198 -4.49 3.90 3.86
C PRO A 198 -4.50 4.65 5.21
N MET A 199 -3.82 4.14 6.26
CA MET A 199 -3.75 4.81 7.56
C MET A 199 -3.02 6.16 7.48
N VAL A 200 -1.87 6.23 6.81
CA VAL A 200 -1.12 7.48 6.63
C VAL A 200 -1.88 8.49 5.78
N MET A 201 -2.61 8.04 4.77
CA MET A 201 -3.45 8.92 3.96
C MET A 201 -4.63 9.48 4.77
N ASP A 202 -5.19 8.66 5.66
CA ASP A 202 -6.38 8.97 6.46
C ASP A 202 -6.05 9.87 7.66
N LYS A 203 -5.07 9.51 8.45
CA LYS A 203 -4.77 10.09 9.76
C LYS A 203 -3.43 10.81 9.81
N LYS A 204 -3.31 11.79 10.72
CA LYS A 204 -2.03 12.44 11.05
C LYS A 204 -1.19 11.49 11.92
N VAL A 205 -0.56 10.52 11.28
CA VAL A 205 0.29 9.49 11.89
C VAL A 205 1.58 9.37 11.08
N ASP A 206 2.68 9.03 11.74
CA ASP A 206 3.95 8.75 11.09
C ASP A 206 3.95 7.39 10.39
N MET A 207 4.81 7.24 9.39
CA MET A 207 4.89 6.01 8.61
C MET A 207 5.33 4.80 9.43
N ILE A 208 6.20 4.99 10.43
CA ILE A 208 6.73 3.88 11.24
C ILE A 208 5.60 3.27 12.09
N THR A 209 4.86 4.10 12.82
CA THR A 209 3.67 3.68 13.59
C THR A 209 2.64 3.00 12.71
N SER A 210 2.40 3.52 11.50
CA SER A 210 1.48 2.92 10.54
C SER A 210 1.94 1.55 10.05
N CYS A 211 3.23 1.38 9.72
CA CYS A 211 3.80 0.10 9.32
C CYS A 211 3.73 -0.95 10.44
N VAL A 212 4.09 -0.57 11.68
CA VAL A 212 4.04 -1.47 12.84
C VAL A 212 2.59 -1.88 13.13
N SER A 213 1.64 -0.93 13.04
CA SER A 213 0.20 -1.20 13.20
C SER A 213 -0.33 -2.17 12.14
N SER A 214 0.09 -1.99 10.87
CA SER A 214 -0.25 -2.89 9.77
C SER A 214 0.27 -4.31 10.01
N ILE A 215 1.54 -4.46 10.36
CA ILE A 215 2.14 -5.76 10.67
C ILE A 215 1.41 -6.44 11.83
N ASN A 216 1.14 -5.71 12.91
CA ASN A 216 0.41 -6.25 14.06
C ASN A 216 -1.00 -6.74 13.68
N ALA A 217 -1.73 -5.96 12.88
CA ALA A 217 -3.07 -6.31 12.42
C ALA A 217 -3.05 -7.58 11.55
N VAL A 218 -2.08 -7.72 10.64
CA VAL A 218 -1.88 -8.92 9.82
C VAL A 218 -1.57 -10.13 10.69
N LEU A 219 -0.64 -10.00 11.65
CA LEU A 219 -0.24 -11.11 12.53
C LEU A 219 -1.37 -11.55 13.47
N ARG A 220 -2.23 -10.65 13.92
CA ARG A 220 -3.40 -10.97 14.74
C ARG A 220 -4.55 -11.60 13.96
N ASN A 221 -4.66 -11.30 12.67
CA ASN A 221 -5.76 -11.73 11.79
C ASN A 221 -5.29 -12.68 10.67
N LYS A 222 -4.33 -13.57 10.94
CA LYS A 222 -3.66 -14.43 9.93
C LYS A 222 -4.62 -15.11 8.96
N ARG A 223 -5.73 -15.68 9.44
CA ARG A 223 -6.69 -16.42 8.60
C ARG A 223 -7.37 -15.51 7.56
N ALA A 224 -7.85 -14.34 8.00
CA ALA A 224 -8.46 -13.37 7.09
C ALA A 224 -7.42 -12.79 6.12
N MET A 225 -6.21 -12.49 6.61
CA MET A 225 -5.13 -11.94 5.80
C MET A 225 -4.57 -12.94 4.78
N MET A 226 -4.51 -14.23 5.10
CA MET A 226 -4.19 -15.30 4.14
C MET A 226 -5.25 -15.39 3.03
N MET A 227 -6.53 -15.30 3.39
CA MET A 227 -7.59 -15.23 2.38
C MET A 227 -7.45 -13.98 1.51
N TRP A 228 -7.19 -12.80 2.11
CA TRP A 228 -7.01 -11.55 1.38
C TRP A 228 -5.82 -11.61 0.43
N SER A 229 -4.66 -12.06 0.89
CA SER A 229 -3.48 -12.23 0.03
C SER A 229 -3.72 -13.24 -1.10
N GLY A 230 -4.43 -14.33 -0.83
CA GLY A 230 -4.84 -15.30 -1.84
C GLY A 230 -5.74 -14.68 -2.93
N LEU A 231 -6.70 -13.84 -2.54
CA LEU A 231 -7.55 -13.10 -3.48
C LEU A 231 -6.74 -12.10 -4.31
N LEU A 232 -5.79 -11.38 -3.70
CA LEU A 232 -4.89 -10.48 -4.42
C LEU A 232 -4.08 -11.23 -5.48
N VAL A 233 -3.49 -12.37 -5.12
CA VAL A 233 -2.72 -13.22 -6.06
C VAL A 233 -3.62 -13.73 -7.17
N LEU A 234 -4.81 -14.24 -6.84
CA LEU A 234 -5.77 -14.77 -7.82
C LEU A 234 -6.17 -13.69 -8.84
N PHE A 235 -6.64 -12.53 -8.38
CA PHE A 235 -7.10 -11.47 -9.28
C PHE A 235 -5.96 -10.84 -10.08
N THR A 236 -4.78 -10.71 -9.49
CA THR A 236 -3.56 -10.27 -10.21
C THR A 236 -3.19 -11.30 -11.30
N GLY A 237 -3.19 -12.59 -10.98
CA GLY A 237 -2.94 -13.65 -11.93
C GLY A 237 -3.94 -13.65 -13.09
N LEU A 238 -5.23 -13.52 -12.80
CA LEU A 238 -6.27 -13.39 -13.82
C LEU A 238 -6.07 -12.16 -14.71
N SER A 239 -5.61 -11.04 -14.12
CA SER A 239 -5.31 -9.81 -14.89
C SER A 239 -4.12 -10.00 -15.83
N ILE A 240 -3.11 -10.76 -15.43
CA ILE A 240 -1.97 -11.11 -16.29
C ILE A 240 -2.43 -12.03 -17.43
N LEU A 241 -3.26 -13.04 -17.14
CA LEU A 241 -3.79 -13.97 -18.14
C LEU A 241 -4.67 -13.26 -19.19
N THR A 242 -5.30 -12.15 -18.87
CA THR A 242 -6.04 -11.31 -19.82
C THR A 242 -5.15 -10.27 -20.52
N ALA A 243 -3.86 -10.54 -20.67
CA ALA A 243 -2.88 -9.63 -21.25
C ALA A 243 -2.91 -8.24 -20.58
N PHE A 244 -2.94 -8.21 -19.25
CA PHE A 244 -2.98 -7.04 -18.37
C PHE A 244 -4.28 -6.19 -18.42
N LEU A 245 -5.20 -6.46 -19.36
CA LEU A 245 -6.45 -5.70 -19.48
C LEU A 245 -7.34 -5.85 -18.25
N GLY A 246 -7.24 -6.98 -17.54
CA GLY A 246 -7.96 -7.21 -16.28
C GLY A 246 -7.65 -6.16 -15.21
N PHE A 247 -6.45 -5.56 -15.20
CA PHE A 247 -6.10 -4.51 -14.25
C PHE A 247 -6.96 -3.25 -14.36
N LEU A 248 -7.60 -3.02 -15.51
CA LEU A 248 -8.52 -1.90 -15.67
C LEU A 248 -9.67 -1.94 -14.63
N LEU A 249 -10.15 -3.13 -14.31
CA LEU A 249 -11.23 -3.36 -13.35
C LEU A 249 -10.70 -3.80 -11.99
N VAL A 250 -9.77 -4.74 -11.99
CA VAL A 250 -9.29 -5.41 -10.79
C VAL A 250 -8.55 -4.45 -9.87
N MET A 251 -7.66 -3.62 -10.42
CA MET A 251 -6.83 -2.72 -9.59
C MET A 251 -7.67 -1.72 -8.78
N PRO A 252 -8.65 -0.99 -9.37
CA PRO A 252 -9.52 -0.12 -8.59
C PRO A 252 -10.34 -0.87 -7.53
N ILE A 253 -10.91 -2.03 -7.88
CA ILE A 253 -11.71 -2.82 -6.95
C ILE A 253 -10.88 -3.27 -5.75
N LEU A 254 -9.67 -3.77 -5.97
CA LEU A 254 -8.76 -4.21 -4.91
C LEU A 254 -8.29 -3.02 -4.05
N GLY A 255 -8.04 -1.86 -4.66
CA GLY A 255 -7.71 -0.63 -3.94
C GLY A 255 -8.83 -0.22 -2.99
N TYR A 256 -10.06 -0.10 -3.49
CA TYR A 256 -11.22 0.23 -2.65
C TYR A 256 -11.49 -0.83 -1.58
N ALA A 257 -11.37 -2.11 -1.92
CA ALA A 257 -11.52 -3.20 -0.97
C ALA A 257 -10.48 -3.12 0.16
N THR A 258 -9.23 -2.74 -0.15
CA THR A 258 -8.18 -2.53 0.86
C THR A 258 -8.53 -1.37 1.79
N TRP A 259 -9.11 -0.28 1.26
CA TRP A 259 -9.61 0.84 2.07
C TRP A 259 -10.66 0.39 3.09
N HIS A 260 -11.68 -0.35 2.64
CA HIS A 260 -12.70 -0.91 3.54
C HIS A 260 -12.11 -1.89 4.55
N GLY A 261 -11.11 -2.69 4.12
CA GLY A 261 -10.36 -3.58 5.00
C GLY A 261 -9.61 -2.83 6.10
N TYR A 262 -8.97 -1.72 5.77
CA TYR A 262 -8.31 -0.84 6.73
C TYR A 262 -9.30 -0.33 7.78
N GLN A 263 -10.43 0.25 7.36
CA GLN A 263 -11.45 0.80 8.26
C GLN A 263 -12.08 -0.24 9.18
N GLU A 264 -12.24 -1.48 8.72
CA GLU A 264 -12.77 -2.55 9.56
C GLU A 264 -11.73 -3.09 10.53
N THR A 265 -10.46 -3.06 10.14
CA THR A 265 -9.38 -3.72 10.88
C THR A 265 -8.77 -2.85 11.96
N LEU A 266 -8.43 -1.60 11.64
CA LEU A 266 -7.73 -0.70 12.56
C LEU A 266 -8.69 0.24 13.28
N ILE A 267 -8.48 0.42 14.57
CA ILE A 267 -9.18 1.41 15.41
C ILE A 267 -8.26 2.64 15.47
N VAL A 268 -8.66 3.71 14.79
CA VAL A 268 -7.81 4.89 14.57
C VAL A 268 -8.43 6.19 15.08
N ASP A 269 -9.40 6.10 15.99
CA ASP A 269 -10.16 7.24 16.52
C ASP A 269 -9.28 8.22 17.34
N GLU A 270 -8.13 7.73 17.85
CA GLU A 270 -7.19 8.53 18.65
C GLU A 270 -6.30 9.44 17.79
N TRP A 271 -6.28 9.25 16.46
CA TRP A 271 -5.50 10.09 15.54
C TRP A 271 -6.42 11.06 14.80
N GLU A 272 -5.98 12.32 14.72
CA GLU A 272 -6.66 13.35 13.95
C GLU A 272 -6.71 13.01 12.44
N ASP A 273 -7.76 13.45 11.78
CA ASP A 273 -7.86 13.35 10.34
C ASP A 273 -6.77 14.19 9.65
N ARG A 274 -6.09 13.62 8.66
CA ARG A 274 -5.06 14.34 7.91
C ARG A 274 -5.67 15.42 7.00
N ILE A 275 -6.89 15.23 6.58
CA ILE A 275 -7.60 16.11 5.66
C ILE A 275 -8.78 16.71 6.40
N GLU A 276 -8.68 18.00 6.71
CA GLU A 276 -9.69 18.75 7.48
C GLU A 276 -11.05 18.82 6.78
N GLU A 277 -11.10 18.67 5.45
CA GLU A 277 -12.36 18.57 4.68
C GLU A 277 -13.20 17.35 5.06
N PHE A 278 -12.63 16.39 5.79
CA PHE A 278 -13.27 15.13 6.17
C PHE A 278 -13.48 14.98 7.68
N SER A 279 -13.04 15.96 8.47
CA SER A 279 -13.23 16.01 9.93
C SER A 279 -14.62 16.48 10.35
#